data_0d08bc91a31fd30de47fb0659422427d
#
_entry.id   0d08bc91a31fd30de47fb0659422427d
#
_cell.length_a   1.000
_cell.length_b   1.000
_cell.length_c   1.000
_cell.angle_alpha   90.00
_cell.angle_beta   90.00
_cell.angle_gamma   90.00
#
_symmetry.space_group_name_H-M   'P 1'
#
loop_
_entity.id
_entity.type
_entity.pdbx_description
1 polymer ?
#
loop_
_entity_poly.entity_id
_entity_poly.type
_entity_poly.pdbx_seq_one_letter_code
_entity_poly.pdbx_strand_id
1 'polypeptide(L)'
;RSTLSKGLFLHRYVKMPPFIIGIAGSVAVGKSTTARLVQNLLARLFPRRTVQLITTDGFLYPNEVLEERGSLNRKGFPESYDMEALINFLNAVKSGEPDIQIPVYSHEVYNIIPDTYETISQPDILIVEGINTLQLPANQQIYISDFFDFSIFVDAQPALIEKWYLERFESLLDTAFQDPSNYYYQYAIGDRKEAIKMAKEVWKNVNLKNLHEYILPTRSRADIILHKTKHHLIDEVFLRKY
;
A
#
# COMPACT_ATOMS: atom_id res chain seq x y z
N ARG A 1 10.07 8.82 -22.55
CA ARG A 1 10.71 8.94 -23.90
C ARG A 1 11.16 10.38 -24.20
N SER A 2 10.38 11.41 -23.87
CA SER A 2 10.68 12.83 -24.16
C SER A 2 11.96 13.34 -23.48
N THR A 3 12.23 12.97 -22.22
CA THR A 3 13.39 13.44 -21.45
C THR A 3 14.71 12.87 -21.98
N LEU A 4 14.72 11.61 -22.39
CA LEU A 4 15.87 10.94 -22.99
C LEU A 4 16.23 11.56 -24.35
N SER A 5 15.21 11.80 -25.18
CA SER A 5 15.40 12.45 -26.48
C SER A 5 15.95 13.89 -26.35
N LYS A 6 15.46 14.65 -25.36
CA LYS A 6 15.98 15.99 -25.06
C LYS A 6 17.42 15.94 -24.53
N GLY A 7 17.74 15.01 -23.67
CA GLY A 7 19.10 14.83 -23.15
C GLY A 7 20.11 14.44 -24.22
N LEU A 8 19.76 13.48 -25.06
CA LEU A 8 20.58 13.08 -26.22
C LEU A 8 20.79 14.22 -27.17
N PHE A 9 19.74 15.00 -27.50
CA PHE A 9 19.84 16.17 -28.37
C PHE A 9 20.75 17.26 -27.79
N LEU A 10 20.72 17.44 -26.44
CA LEU A 10 21.53 18.45 -25.76
C LEU A 10 22.92 17.94 -25.35
N HIS A 11 23.32 16.74 -25.75
CA HIS A 11 24.54 16.06 -25.29
C HIS A 11 24.75 16.10 -23.76
N ARG A 12 23.65 16.07 -23.02
CA ARG A 12 23.67 16.04 -21.54
C ARG A 12 23.40 14.63 -21.04
N TYR A 13 24.17 14.19 -20.03
CA TYR A 13 23.85 12.99 -19.33
C TYR A 13 22.55 13.20 -18.55
N VAL A 14 21.48 12.52 -18.97
CA VAL A 14 20.18 12.58 -18.28
C VAL A 14 20.06 11.32 -17.42
N LYS A 15 20.08 11.49 -16.11
CA LYS A 15 19.70 10.41 -15.21
C LYS A 15 18.22 10.08 -15.46
N MET A 16 17.94 8.82 -15.73
CA MET A 16 16.55 8.37 -15.91
C MET A 16 15.81 8.50 -14.60
N PRO A 17 14.57 9.02 -14.61
CA PRO A 17 13.76 8.99 -13.42
C PRO A 17 13.50 7.53 -12.99
N PRO A 18 13.30 7.27 -11.70
CA PRO A 18 12.95 5.95 -11.20
C PRO A 18 11.75 5.34 -11.93
N PHE A 19 11.82 4.04 -12.20
CA PHE A 19 10.66 3.27 -12.66
C PHE A 19 9.77 2.97 -11.46
N ILE A 20 8.52 3.45 -11.46
CA ILE A 20 7.63 3.31 -10.31
C ILE A 20 6.56 2.26 -10.61
N ILE A 21 6.44 1.26 -9.73
CA ILE A 21 5.44 0.20 -9.79
C ILE A 21 4.44 0.40 -8.66
N GLY A 22 3.16 0.61 -8.99
CA GLY A 22 2.07 0.65 -8.03
C GLY A 22 1.48 -0.73 -7.79
N ILE A 23 1.27 -1.12 -6.52
CA ILE A 23 0.61 -2.39 -6.16
C ILE A 23 -0.60 -2.10 -5.28
N ALA A 24 -1.79 -2.32 -5.83
CA ALA A 24 -3.09 -2.11 -5.18
C ALA A 24 -3.78 -3.43 -4.80
N GLY A 25 -4.79 -3.32 -3.98
CA GLY A 25 -5.66 -4.43 -3.56
C GLY A 25 -6.19 -4.23 -2.14
N SER A 26 -7.07 -5.09 -1.68
CA SER A 26 -7.70 -4.99 -0.35
C SER A 26 -6.73 -5.30 0.80
N VAL A 27 -7.15 -4.95 2.01
CA VAL A 27 -6.56 -5.51 3.25
C VAL A 27 -6.59 -7.04 3.18
N ALA A 28 -5.58 -7.69 3.73
CA ALA A 28 -5.44 -9.15 3.82
C ALA A 28 -5.37 -9.93 2.49
N VAL A 29 -5.49 -9.30 1.32
CA VAL A 29 -5.36 -9.99 0.01
C VAL A 29 -3.93 -10.44 -0.30
N GLY A 30 -2.93 -9.92 0.43
CA GLY A 30 -1.51 -10.25 0.29
C GLY A 30 -0.73 -9.32 -0.63
N LYS A 31 -1.10 -8.03 -0.69
CA LYS A 31 -0.34 -6.99 -1.41
C LYS A 31 1.12 -6.93 -1.00
N SER A 32 1.40 -6.80 0.30
CA SER A 32 2.76 -6.66 0.82
C SER A 32 3.62 -7.90 0.54
N THR A 33 3.02 -9.10 0.57
CA THR A 33 3.70 -10.33 0.15
C THR A 33 4.04 -10.28 -1.34
N THR A 34 3.08 -9.87 -2.18
CA THR A 34 3.29 -9.71 -3.63
C THR A 34 4.37 -8.66 -3.91
N ALA A 35 4.33 -7.53 -3.21
CA ALA A 35 5.31 -6.45 -3.38
C ALA A 35 6.74 -6.91 -3.03
N ARG A 36 6.91 -7.64 -1.93
CA ARG A 36 8.22 -8.22 -1.55
C ARG A 36 8.70 -9.27 -2.55
N LEU A 37 7.79 -10.11 -3.08
CA LEU A 37 8.14 -11.07 -4.13
C LEU A 37 8.59 -10.36 -5.41
N VAL A 38 7.87 -9.33 -5.85
CA VAL A 38 8.23 -8.50 -7.01
C VAL A 38 9.58 -7.83 -6.78
N GLN A 39 9.81 -7.24 -5.58
CA GLN A 39 11.09 -6.64 -5.20
C GLN A 39 12.24 -7.65 -5.33
N ASN A 40 12.09 -8.84 -4.75
CA ASN A 40 13.11 -9.89 -4.79
C ASN A 40 13.38 -10.37 -6.22
N LEU A 41 12.33 -10.53 -7.04
CA LEU A 41 12.47 -10.93 -8.44
C LEU A 41 13.21 -9.87 -9.25
N LEU A 42 12.85 -8.59 -9.10
CA LEU A 42 13.49 -7.50 -9.80
C LEU A 42 14.95 -7.35 -9.38
N ALA A 43 15.27 -7.46 -8.08
CA ALA A 43 16.66 -7.42 -7.60
C ALA A 43 17.52 -8.55 -8.16
N ARG A 44 16.95 -9.75 -8.37
CA ARG A 44 17.65 -10.89 -9.01
C ARG A 44 17.81 -10.71 -10.52
N LEU A 45 16.77 -10.22 -11.19
CA LEU A 45 16.79 -10.02 -12.65
C LEU A 45 17.68 -8.84 -13.06
N PHE A 46 17.77 -7.83 -12.22
CA PHE A 46 18.50 -6.59 -12.47
C PHE A 46 19.51 -6.29 -11.34
N PRO A 47 20.57 -7.11 -11.18
CA PRO A 47 21.47 -7.02 -10.02
C PRO A 47 22.29 -5.73 -9.93
N ARG A 48 22.27 -4.91 -11.00
CA ARG A 48 22.92 -3.58 -11.04
C ARG A 48 21.94 -2.44 -10.75
N ARG A 49 20.68 -2.75 -10.47
CA ARG A 49 19.62 -1.77 -10.20
C ARG A 49 19.21 -1.83 -8.73
N THR A 50 19.02 -0.66 -8.16
CA THR A 50 18.50 -0.53 -6.80
C THR A 50 16.97 -0.61 -6.83
N VAL A 51 16.39 -1.48 -5.99
CA VAL A 51 14.95 -1.67 -5.88
C VAL A 51 14.53 -1.38 -4.45
N GLN A 52 13.75 -0.32 -4.24
CA GLN A 52 13.16 0.00 -2.94
C GLN A 52 11.65 -0.25 -2.96
N LEU A 53 11.10 -0.54 -1.80
CA LEU A 53 9.68 -0.81 -1.58
C LEU A 53 9.19 0.08 -0.43
N ILE A 54 8.09 0.79 -0.65
CA ILE A 54 7.39 1.53 0.39
C ILE A 54 5.93 1.11 0.47
N THR A 55 5.33 1.32 1.65
CA THR A 55 3.88 1.26 1.83
C THR A 55 3.27 2.65 1.93
N THR A 56 2.06 2.83 1.39
CA THR A 56 1.32 4.09 1.55
C THR A 56 0.83 4.32 2.97
N ASP A 57 0.91 3.34 3.85
CA ASP A 57 0.49 3.48 5.25
C ASP A 57 1.31 4.52 6.01
N GLY A 58 2.56 4.81 5.57
CA GLY A 58 3.38 5.91 6.09
C GLY A 58 2.76 7.31 5.85
N PHE A 59 1.80 7.41 4.96
CA PHE A 59 1.06 8.65 4.65
C PHE A 59 -0.33 8.68 5.29
N LEU A 60 -0.66 7.76 6.21
CA LEU A 60 -1.83 7.89 7.06
C LEU A 60 -1.64 9.07 8.01
N TYR A 61 -2.71 9.82 8.27
CA TYR A 61 -2.69 10.79 9.36
C TYR A 61 -2.48 10.06 10.70
N PRO A 62 -1.72 10.64 11.66
CA PRO A 62 -1.62 10.12 13.02
C PRO A 62 -2.99 9.97 13.67
N ASN A 63 -3.12 8.99 14.59
CA ASN A 63 -4.38 8.73 15.27
C ASN A 63 -4.96 9.97 15.95
N GLU A 64 -4.11 10.78 16.57
CA GLU A 64 -4.49 12.02 17.24
C GLU A 64 -5.21 12.99 16.29
N VAL A 65 -4.71 13.11 15.05
CA VAL A 65 -5.32 13.94 14.00
C VAL A 65 -6.65 13.34 13.54
N LEU A 66 -6.72 12.01 13.41
CA LEU A 66 -7.95 11.32 13.02
C LEU A 66 -9.02 11.40 14.12
N GLU A 67 -8.62 11.37 15.39
CA GLU A 67 -9.51 11.56 16.55
C GLU A 67 -10.08 12.99 16.59
N GLU A 68 -9.23 14.00 16.44
CA GLU A 68 -9.67 15.40 16.35
C GLU A 68 -10.66 15.65 15.22
N ARG A 69 -10.48 14.93 14.08
CA ARG A 69 -11.40 14.99 12.94
C ARG A 69 -12.64 14.10 13.09
N GLY A 70 -12.75 13.32 14.18
CA GLY A 70 -13.83 12.34 14.39
C GLY A 70 -13.86 11.22 13.35
N SER A 71 -12.72 10.91 12.73
CA SER A 71 -12.60 9.99 11.58
C SER A 71 -11.72 8.76 11.85
N LEU A 72 -11.30 8.50 13.10
CA LEU A 72 -10.47 7.35 13.43
C LEU A 72 -11.14 6.01 13.05
N ASN A 73 -12.45 5.90 13.17
CA ASN A 73 -13.24 4.74 12.76
C ASN A 73 -13.29 4.52 11.24
N ARG A 74 -12.76 5.48 10.47
CA ARG A 74 -12.62 5.42 9.01
C ARG A 74 -11.15 5.33 8.57
N LYS A 75 -10.26 4.93 9.48
CA LYS A 75 -8.85 4.72 9.14
C LYS A 75 -8.70 3.66 8.05
N GLY A 76 -7.92 3.95 7.01
CA GLY A 76 -7.82 3.17 5.78
C GLY A 76 -8.74 3.63 4.64
N PHE A 77 -9.74 4.49 4.91
CA PHE A 77 -10.49 5.18 3.86
C PHE A 77 -9.68 6.34 3.26
N PRO A 78 -10.05 6.85 2.05
CA PRO A 78 -9.29 7.91 1.37
C PRO A 78 -8.96 9.12 2.24
N GLU A 79 -9.92 9.57 3.02
CA GLU A 79 -9.82 10.75 3.87
C GLU A 79 -8.85 10.59 5.05
N SER A 80 -8.41 9.38 5.34
CA SER A 80 -7.43 9.10 6.40
C SER A 80 -5.97 9.23 5.95
N TYR A 81 -5.74 9.50 4.66
CA TYR A 81 -4.40 9.66 4.09
C TYR A 81 -4.08 11.11 3.78
N ASP A 82 -2.82 11.50 4.03
CA ASP A 82 -2.24 12.74 3.52
C ASP A 82 -1.82 12.51 2.05
N MET A 83 -2.80 12.69 1.16
CA MET A 83 -2.60 12.49 -0.27
C MET A 83 -1.68 13.55 -0.88
N GLU A 84 -1.64 14.75 -0.30
CA GLU A 84 -0.75 15.82 -0.74
C GLU A 84 0.71 15.46 -0.42
N ALA A 85 0.99 14.98 0.77
CA ALA A 85 2.32 14.50 1.15
C ALA A 85 2.78 13.33 0.26
N LEU A 86 1.88 12.38 -0.05
CA LEU A 86 2.20 11.26 -0.95
C LEU A 86 2.49 11.73 -2.39
N ILE A 87 1.73 12.67 -2.93
CA ILE A 87 1.97 13.25 -4.26
C ILE A 87 3.31 14.01 -4.27
N ASN A 88 3.58 14.82 -3.24
CA ASN A 88 4.84 15.55 -3.11
C ASN A 88 6.03 14.60 -3.03
N PHE A 89 5.91 13.51 -2.26
CA PHE A 89 6.91 12.44 -2.21
C PHE A 89 7.19 11.84 -3.61
N LEU A 90 6.15 11.47 -4.36
CA LEU A 90 6.31 10.88 -5.70
C LEU A 90 6.92 11.87 -6.69
N ASN A 91 6.58 13.15 -6.60
CA ASN A 91 7.21 14.22 -7.37
C ASN A 91 8.72 14.33 -7.06
N ALA A 92 9.10 14.34 -5.78
CA ALA A 92 10.49 14.41 -5.34
C ALA A 92 11.28 13.19 -5.86
N VAL A 93 10.71 11.98 -5.76
CA VAL A 93 11.30 10.74 -6.31
C VAL A 93 11.51 10.87 -7.83
N LYS A 94 10.49 11.26 -8.59
CA LYS A 94 10.60 11.43 -10.06
C LYS A 94 11.57 12.53 -10.46
N SER A 95 11.74 13.55 -9.62
CA SER A 95 12.71 14.63 -9.82
C SER A 95 14.15 14.22 -9.48
N GLY A 96 14.31 13.05 -8.83
CA GLY A 96 15.63 12.53 -8.46
C GLY A 96 16.22 13.21 -7.23
N GLU A 97 15.37 13.71 -6.32
CA GLU A 97 15.82 14.28 -5.05
C GLU A 97 16.52 13.20 -4.21
N PRO A 98 17.65 13.51 -3.57
CA PRO A 98 18.33 12.56 -2.70
C PRO A 98 17.66 12.46 -1.33
N ASP A 99 17.75 11.28 -0.72
CA ASP A 99 17.48 11.06 0.71
C ASP A 99 16.13 11.60 1.22
N ILE A 100 15.07 11.28 0.47
CA ILE A 100 13.70 11.66 0.84
C ILE A 100 13.26 10.83 2.03
N GLN A 101 12.78 11.49 3.08
CA GLN A 101 12.29 10.82 4.28
C GLN A 101 10.78 10.65 4.23
N ILE A 102 10.29 9.47 4.59
CA ILE A 102 8.88 9.16 4.75
C ILE A 102 8.62 8.66 6.18
N PRO A 103 7.49 9.01 6.81
CA PRO A 103 7.14 8.53 8.14
C PRO A 103 6.97 7.00 8.15
N VAL A 104 7.33 6.37 9.27
CA VAL A 104 7.14 4.93 9.47
C VAL A 104 5.82 4.67 10.17
N TYR A 105 4.99 3.82 9.57
CA TYR A 105 3.77 3.30 10.18
C TYR A 105 4.05 1.95 10.84
N SER A 106 3.52 1.76 12.04
CA SER A 106 3.57 0.47 12.73
C SER A 106 2.18 -0.12 12.90
N HIS A 107 2.03 -1.36 12.44
CA HIS A 107 0.81 -2.15 12.70
C HIS A 107 0.70 -2.59 14.16
N GLU A 108 1.80 -2.60 14.92
CA GLU A 108 1.81 -3.00 16.33
C GLU A 108 1.16 -1.93 17.20
N VAL A 109 1.55 -0.66 17.02
CA VAL A 109 0.94 0.46 17.73
C VAL A 109 -0.25 1.06 16.97
N TYR A 110 -0.54 0.54 15.77
CA TYR A 110 -1.62 1.01 14.90
C TYR A 110 -1.55 2.52 14.63
N ASN A 111 -0.32 3.05 14.49
CA ASN A 111 -0.09 4.49 14.30
C ASN A 111 1.22 4.76 13.56
N ILE A 112 1.40 6.02 13.12
CA ILE A 112 2.71 6.55 12.72
C ILE A 112 3.60 6.59 13.96
N ILE A 113 4.84 6.12 13.83
CA ILE A 113 5.81 6.19 14.92
C ILE A 113 6.41 7.60 14.93
N PRO A 114 6.28 8.35 16.06
CA PRO A 114 6.83 9.69 16.16
C PRO A 114 8.34 9.72 15.86
N ASP A 115 8.78 10.76 15.15
CA ASP A 115 10.20 11.04 14.86
C ASP A 115 10.97 9.88 14.21
N THR A 116 10.24 8.93 13.56
CA THR A 116 10.84 7.79 12.89
C THR A 116 10.55 7.85 11.40
N TYR A 117 11.62 7.78 10.60
CA TYR A 117 11.56 7.94 9.16
C TYR A 117 12.33 6.84 8.43
N GLU A 118 11.82 6.44 7.30
CA GLU A 118 12.54 5.63 6.31
C GLU A 118 13.10 6.55 5.22
N THR A 119 14.33 6.30 4.78
CA THR A 119 15.00 7.12 3.75
C THR A 119 14.94 6.44 2.39
N ILE A 120 14.47 7.15 1.40
CA ILE A 120 14.43 6.73 0.00
C ILE A 120 15.53 7.46 -0.76
N SER A 121 16.56 6.69 -1.17
CA SER A 121 17.81 7.22 -1.74
C SER A 121 17.91 6.93 -3.24
N GLN A 122 17.16 7.67 -4.05
CA GLN A 122 17.19 7.63 -5.52
C GLN A 122 17.21 6.21 -6.12
N PRO A 123 16.23 5.35 -5.86
CA PRO A 123 16.20 3.99 -6.40
C PRO A 123 16.07 4.02 -7.93
N ASP A 124 16.58 2.99 -8.62
CA ASP A 124 16.28 2.77 -10.04
C ASP A 124 14.83 2.31 -10.23
N ILE A 125 14.32 1.51 -9.29
CA ILE A 125 12.95 1.01 -9.27
C ILE A 125 12.36 1.26 -7.87
N LEU A 126 11.20 1.91 -7.83
CA LEU A 126 10.43 2.09 -6.60
C LEU A 126 9.13 1.31 -6.70
N ILE A 127 8.86 0.45 -5.72
CA ILE A 127 7.56 -0.21 -5.56
C ILE A 127 6.78 0.55 -4.50
N VAL A 128 5.56 0.95 -4.84
CA VAL A 128 4.63 1.64 -3.93
C VAL A 128 3.43 0.72 -3.73
N GLU A 129 3.27 0.17 -2.54
CA GLU A 129 2.14 -0.69 -2.23
C GLU A 129 1.16 -0.01 -1.29
N GLY A 130 -0.15 -0.26 -1.50
CA GLY A 130 -1.19 0.23 -0.61
C GLY A 130 -2.59 0.04 -1.16
N ILE A 131 -3.58 0.21 -0.30
CA ILE A 131 -4.99 0.06 -0.68
C ILE A 131 -5.49 1.18 -1.60
N ASN A 132 -4.87 2.35 -1.50
CA ASN A 132 -5.25 3.59 -2.20
C ASN A 132 -4.40 3.92 -3.43
N THR A 133 -3.43 3.07 -3.82
CA THR A 133 -2.47 3.36 -4.89
C THR A 133 -3.11 3.64 -6.25
N LEU A 134 -4.24 3.02 -6.58
CA LEU A 134 -4.98 3.26 -7.82
C LEU A 134 -6.24 4.12 -7.64
N GLN A 135 -6.43 4.68 -6.45
CA GLN A 135 -7.63 5.41 -6.09
C GLN A 135 -7.78 6.71 -6.89
N LEU A 136 -9.05 7.07 -7.16
CA LEU A 136 -9.42 8.34 -7.77
C LEU A 136 -9.78 9.33 -6.65
N PRO A 137 -9.00 10.37 -6.41
CA PRO A 137 -9.42 11.42 -5.49
C PRO A 137 -10.58 12.23 -6.08
N ALA A 138 -11.57 12.54 -5.25
CA ALA A 138 -12.79 13.19 -5.70
C ALA A 138 -12.59 14.62 -6.24
N ASN A 139 -11.51 15.31 -5.89
CA ASN A 139 -11.30 16.74 -6.17
C ASN A 139 -9.87 17.14 -6.58
N GLN A 140 -9.01 16.23 -7.01
CA GLN A 140 -7.63 16.56 -7.39
C GLN A 140 -7.42 16.36 -8.90
N GLN A 141 -6.58 17.23 -9.49
CA GLN A 141 -6.22 17.15 -10.91
C GLN A 141 -5.12 16.12 -11.21
N ILE A 142 -4.36 15.70 -10.19
CA ILE A 142 -3.24 14.77 -10.31
C ILE A 142 -3.56 13.52 -9.47
N TYR A 143 -3.40 12.36 -10.06
CA TYR A 143 -3.61 11.06 -9.43
C TYR A 143 -2.26 10.43 -9.06
N ILE A 144 -2.23 9.68 -7.95
CA ILE A 144 -1.03 8.90 -7.60
C ILE A 144 -0.63 7.97 -8.75
N SER A 145 -1.63 7.37 -9.41
CA SER A 145 -1.41 6.48 -10.55
C SER A 145 -0.73 7.14 -11.75
N ASP A 146 -0.74 8.47 -11.85
CA ASP A 146 -0.06 9.19 -12.95
C ASP A 146 1.48 9.13 -12.83
N PHE A 147 1.98 8.82 -11.62
CA PHE A 147 3.39 8.60 -11.37
C PHE A 147 3.86 7.19 -11.67
N PHE A 148 2.94 6.24 -11.84
CA PHE A 148 3.30 4.83 -12.06
C PHE A 148 3.62 4.57 -13.52
N ASP A 149 4.74 3.90 -13.74
CA ASP A 149 5.12 3.38 -15.05
C ASP A 149 4.47 2.01 -15.29
N PHE A 150 4.06 1.34 -14.21
CA PHE A 150 3.38 0.06 -14.24
C PHE A 150 2.54 -0.16 -12.97
N SER A 151 1.45 -0.89 -13.09
CA SER A 151 0.55 -1.11 -11.96
C SER A 151 0.02 -2.55 -11.89
N ILE A 152 -0.07 -3.06 -10.67
CA ILE A 152 -0.54 -4.41 -10.35
C ILE A 152 -1.72 -4.28 -9.38
N PHE A 153 -2.82 -4.96 -9.66
CA PHE A 153 -3.93 -5.14 -8.72
C PHE A 153 -3.96 -6.58 -8.23
N VAL A 154 -3.88 -6.77 -6.91
CA VAL A 154 -4.03 -8.09 -6.29
C VAL A 154 -5.49 -8.27 -5.92
N ASP A 155 -6.13 -9.23 -6.55
CA ASP A 155 -7.57 -9.48 -6.48
C ASP A 155 -7.88 -10.85 -5.86
N ALA A 156 -9.03 -10.97 -5.23
CA ALA A 156 -9.63 -12.23 -4.82
C ALA A 156 -11.12 -12.04 -4.55
N GLN A 157 -11.85 -13.15 -4.46
CA GLN A 157 -13.26 -13.12 -4.03
C GLN A 157 -13.39 -12.52 -2.63
N PRO A 158 -14.32 -11.57 -2.37
CA PRO A 158 -14.46 -10.91 -1.07
C PRO A 158 -14.61 -11.89 0.10
N ALA A 159 -15.31 -13.02 -0.09
CA ALA A 159 -15.46 -14.04 0.93
C ALA A 159 -14.12 -14.75 1.30
N LEU A 160 -13.20 -14.88 0.34
CA LEU A 160 -11.86 -15.40 0.61
C LEU A 160 -11.01 -14.37 1.36
N ILE A 161 -11.12 -13.10 0.99
CA ILE A 161 -10.40 -12.02 1.67
C ILE A 161 -10.86 -11.92 3.14
N GLU A 162 -12.18 -12.00 3.39
CA GLU A 162 -12.74 -12.06 4.74
C GLU A 162 -12.16 -13.22 5.55
N LYS A 163 -12.15 -14.41 4.95
CA LYS A 163 -11.57 -15.59 5.58
C LYS A 163 -10.10 -15.37 5.96
N TRP A 164 -9.28 -14.88 5.04
CA TRP A 164 -7.86 -14.60 5.29
C TRP A 164 -7.64 -13.49 6.32
N TYR A 165 -8.51 -12.48 6.33
CA TYR A 165 -8.48 -11.42 7.33
C TYR A 165 -8.72 -11.99 8.73
N LEU A 166 -9.75 -12.83 8.90
CA LEU A 166 -10.08 -13.44 10.18
C LEU A 166 -9.02 -14.45 10.63
N GLU A 167 -8.53 -15.32 9.74
CA GLU A 167 -7.43 -16.26 10.03
C GLU A 167 -6.16 -15.53 10.48
N ARG A 168 -5.81 -14.44 9.81
CA ARG A 168 -4.68 -13.59 10.21
C ARG A 168 -4.93 -12.95 11.58
N PHE A 169 -6.11 -12.41 11.81
CA PHE A 169 -6.46 -11.81 13.10
C PHE A 169 -6.38 -12.83 14.25
N GLU A 170 -6.92 -14.03 14.05
CA GLU A 170 -6.83 -15.11 15.04
C GLU A 170 -5.39 -15.52 15.32
N SER A 171 -4.56 -15.65 14.28
CA SER A 171 -3.12 -15.94 14.46
C SER A 171 -2.40 -14.84 15.23
N LEU A 172 -2.76 -13.58 15.00
CA LEU A 172 -2.17 -12.44 15.72
C LEU A 172 -2.60 -12.38 17.19
N LEU A 173 -3.82 -12.81 17.53
CA LEU A 173 -4.25 -12.95 18.92
C LEU A 173 -3.35 -13.91 19.72
N ASP A 174 -2.83 -14.94 19.06
CA ASP A 174 -1.96 -15.94 19.68
C ASP A 174 -0.45 -15.57 19.63
N THR A 175 -0.10 -14.47 18.94
CA THR A 175 1.29 -14.06 18.70
C THR A 175 1.54 -12.58 19.00
N ALA A 176 1.58 -11.72 17.99
CA ALA A 176 1.98 -10.32 18.10
C ALA A 176 1.07 -9.50 19.03
N PHE A 177 -0.21 -9.82 19.15
CA PHE A 177 -1.12 -9.12 20.05
C PHE A 177 -0.94 -9.49 21.54
N GLN A 178 -0.11 -10.49 21.85
CA GLN A 178 0.27 -10.83 23.23
C GLN A 178 1.29 -9.82 23.82
N ASP A 179 1.87 -8.95 23.00
CA ASP A 179 2.75 -7.89 23.48
C ASP A 179 1.93 -6.77 24.13
N PRO A 180 2.21 -6.40 25.40
CA PRO A 180 1.48 -5.33 26.10
C PRO A 180 1.53 -3.96 25.40
N SER A 181 2.53 -3.72 24.56
CA SER A 181 2.65 -2.48 23.78
C SER A 181 1.76 -2.48 22.52
N ASN A 182 1.19 -3.63 22.15
CA ASN A 182 0.36 -3.74 20.95
C ASN A 182 -1.01 -3.12 21.16
N TYR A 183 -1.48 -2.38 20.17
CA TYR A 183 -2.80 -1.75 20.17
C TYR A 183 -3.96 -2.72 20.46
N TYR A 184 -3.83 -3.96 19.97
CA TYR A 184 -4.86 -5.01 20.14
C TYR A 184 -4.64 -5.90 21.37
N TYR A 185 -3.68 -5.59 22.26
CA TYR A 185 -3.36 -6.41 23.44
C TYR A 185 -4.58 -6.75 24.30
N GLN A 186 -5.48 -5.78 24.55
CA GLN A 186 -6.69 -5.99 25.35
C GLN A 186 -7.60 -7.09 24.78
N TYR A 187 -7.62 -7.24 23.46
CA TYR A 187 -8.37 -8.31 22.79
C TYR A 187 -7.68 -9.68 22.92
N ALA A 188 -6.35 -9.69 22.99
CA ALA A 188 -5.59 -10.93 23.13
C ALA A 188 -5.69 -11.56 24.52
N ILE A 189 -5.80 -10.72 25.57
CA ILE A 189 -5.96 -11.17 26.96
C ILE A 189 -7.42 -11.30 27.40
N GLY A 190 -8.36 -10.78 26.59
CA GLY A 190 -9.80 -10.79 26.87
C GLY A 190 -10.52 -12.04 26.34
N ASP A 191 -11.85 -11.92 26.20
CA ASP A 191 -12.67 -13.01 25.63
C ASP A 191 -12.42 -13.11 24.10
N ARG A 192 -11.89 -14.27 23.66
CA ARG A 192 -11.62 -14.57 22.26
C ARG A 192 -12.87 -14.44 21.37
N LYS A 193 -14.05 -14.78 21.87
CA LYS A 193 -15.30 -14.66 21.11
C LYS A 193 -15.65 -13.20 20.84
N GLU A 194 -15.47 -12.33 21.82
CA GLU A 194 -15.68 -10.89 21.66
C GLU A 194 -14.63 -10.28 20.73
N ALA A 195 -13.36 -10.70 20.80
CA ALA A 195 -12.32 -10.28 19.88
C ALA A 195 -12.65 -10.64 18.42
N ILE A 196 -13.09 -11.88 18.15
CA ILE A 196 -13.49 -12.34 16.82
C ILE A 196 -14.75 -11.60 16.35
N LYS A 197 -15.71 -11.34 17.24
CA LYS A 197 -16.90 -10.55 16.92
C LYS A 197 -16.52 -9.13 16.48
N MET A 198 -15.65 -8.47 17.23
CA MET A 198 -15.12 -7.14 16.87
C MET A 198 -14.42 -7.18 15.51
N ALA A 199 -13.56 -8.17 15.25
CA ALA A 199 -12.89 -8.30 13.96
C ALA A 199 -13.88 -8.45 12.79
N LYS A 200 -14.97 -9.21 12.96
CA LYS A 200 -16.05 -9.34 11.97
C LYS A 200 -16.80 -8.03 11.74
N GLU A 201 -17.03 -7.25 12.79
CA GLU A 201 -17.64 -5.93 12.68
C GLU A 201 -16.74 -4.95 11.93
N VAL A 202 -15.43 -4.94 12.23
CA VAL A 202 -14.43 -4.14 11.51
C VAL A 202 -14.38 -4.57 10.04
N TRP A 203 -14.38 -5.88 9.77
CA TRP A 203 -14.44 -6.36 8.39
C TRP A 203 -15.65 -5.80 7.67
N LYS A 204 -16.85 -6.00 8.21
CA LYS A 204 -18.11 -5.60 7.58
C LYS A 204 -18.23 -4.09 7.38
N ASN A 205 -17.92 -3.31 8.42
CA ASN A 205 -18.22 -1.88 8.47
C ASN A 205 -17.09 -1.00 7.92
N VAL A 206 -15.86 -1.51 7.88
CA VAL A 206 -14.68 -0.78 7.42
C VAL A 206 -14.10 -1.43 6.17
N ASN A 207 -13.53 -2.64 6.28
CA ASN A 207 -12.74 -3.23 5.21
C ASN A 207 -13.58 -3.58 3.97
N LEU A 208 -14.73 -4.24 4.14
CA LEU A 208 -15.62 -4.63 3.05
C LEU A 208 -16.24 -3.41 2.39
N LYS A 209 -16.62 -2.41 3.18
CA LYS A 209 -17.16 -1.15 2.67
C LYS A 209 -16.11 -0.42 1.84
N ASN A 210 -14.90 -0.27 2.37
CA ASN A 210 -13.78 0.35 1.65
C ASN A 210 -13.44 -0.43 0.36
N LEU A 211 -13.45 -1.77 0.43
CA LEU A 211 -13.25 -2.63 -0.75
C LEU A 211 -14.26 -2.31 -1.86
N HIS A 212 -15.55 -2.26 -1.55
CA HIS A 212 -16.59 -2.05 -2.56
C HIS A 212 -16.67 -0.61 -3.06
N GLU A 213 -16.51 0.38 -2.18
CA GLU A 213 -16.70 1.79 -2.53
C GLU A 213 -15.47 2.40 -3.19
N TYR A 214 -14.26 1.98 -2.81
CA TYR A 214 -13.03 2.69 -3.20
C TYR A 214 -11.96 1.81 -3.88
N ILE A 215 -11.87 0.52 -3.55
CA ILE A 215 -10.77 -0.32 -4.04
C ILE A 215 -11.18 -1.06 -5.31
N LEU A 216 -12.25 -1.84 -5.29
CA LEU A 216 -12.73 -2.61 -6.46
C LEU A 216 -13.02 -1.76 -7.69
N PRO A 217 -13.59 -0.55 -7.58
CA PRO A 217 -13.80 0.31 -8.75
C PRO A 217 -12.51 0.67 -9.50
N THR A 218 -11.35 0.57 -8.84
CA THR A 218 -10.04 0.88 -9.46
C THR A 218 -9.37 -0.32 -10.14
N ARG A 219 -9.92 -1.52 -9.96
CA ARG A 219 -9.36 -2.79 -10.46
C ARG A 219 -9.02 -2.74 -11.95
N SER A 220 -9.93 -2.24 -12.78
CA SER A 220 -9.76 -2.17 -14.24
C SER A 220 -8.71 -1.15 -14.70
N ARG A 221 -8.17 -0.33 -13.80
CA ARG A 221 -7.13 0.65 -14.10
C ARG A 221 -5.73 0.05 -14.08
N ALA A 222 -5.57 -1.09 -13.42
CA ALA A 222 -4.28 -1.76 -13.34
C ALA A 222 -3.83 -2.32 -14.70
N ASP A 223 -2.53 -2.33 -14.95
CA ASP A 223 -1.94 -2.94 -16.13
C ASP A 223 -1.97 -4.46 -16.04
N ILE A 224 -1.81 -4.99 -14.82
CA ILE A 224 -1.95 -6.42 -14.51
C ILE A 224 -2.88 -6.61 -13.32
N ILE A 225 -3.77 -7.60 -13.40
CA ILE A 225 -4.55 -8.09 -12.28
C ILE A 225 -4.10 -9.51 -11.97
N LEU A 226 -3.69 -9.75 -10.72
CA LEU A 226 -3.36 -11.07 -10.19
C LEU A 226 -4.54 -11.56 -9.37
N HIS A 227 -5.36 -12.46 -9.92
CA HIS A 227 -6.47 -13.05 -9.19
C HIS A 227 -5.96 -14.21 -8.34
N LYS A 228 -6.34 -14.18 -7.06
CA LYS A 228 -5.94 -15.19 -6.07
C LYS A 228 -7.14 -16.03 -5.64
N THR A 229 -6.88 -17.30 -5.49
CA THR A 229 -7.83 -18.30 -5.01
C THR A 229 -7.39 -18.90 -3.68
N LYS A 230 -7.99 -20.02 -3.28
CA LYS A 230 -7.67 -20.75 -2.04
C LYS A 230 -6.16 -20.95 -1.89
N HIS A 231 -5.68 -20.92 -0.65
CA HIS A 231 -4.25 -21.04 -0.30
C HIS A 231 -3.36 -19.94 -0.89
N HIS A 232 -3.93 -18.77 -1.18
CA HIS A 232 -3.23 -17.62 -1.78
C HIS A 232 -2.57 -17.89 -3.14
N LEU A 233 -2.98 -18.95 -3.84
CA LEU A 233 -2.48 -19.26 -5.18
C LEU A 233 -3.05 -18.29 -6.21
N ILE A 234 -2.21 -17.86 -7.16
CA ILE A 234 -2.63 -17.10 -8.33
C ILE A 234 -3.12 -18.11 -9.36
N ASP A 235 -4.39 -18.03 -9.73
CA ASP A 235 -5.03 -18.89 -10.73
C ASP A 235 -5.25 -18.19 -12.07
N GLU A 236 -5.41 -16.86 -12.05
CA GLU A 236 -5.60 -16.08 -13.27
C GLU A 236 -4.76 -14.80 -13.26
N VAL A 237 -4.27 -14.43 -14.44
CA VAL A 237 -3.54 -13.18 -14.68
C VAL A 237 -4.20 -12.46 -15.84
N PHE A 238 -4.74 -11.28 -15.58
CA PHE A 238 -5.35 -10.44 -16.61
C PHE A 238 -4.39 -9.31 -16.98
N LEU A 239 -4.17 -9.16 -18.29
CA LEU A 239 -3.35 -8.08 -18.84
C LEU A 239 -4.27 -7.05 -19.49
N ARG A 240 -4.02 -5.77 -19.23
CA ARG A 240 -4.72 -4.67 -19.90
C ARG A 240 -4.28 -4.63 -21.37
N LYS A 241 -5.26 -4.61 -22.27
CA LYS A 241 -5.02 -4.35 -23.69
C LYS A 241 -4.99 -2.83 -23.92
N TYR A 242 -3.94 -2.36 -24.56
CA TYR A 242 -3.80 -0.97 -25.03
C TYR A 242 -4.28 -0.84 -26.47
#